data_b0929b726ce1ba9a5a192238c0d0cbb9
#
_entry.id   b0929b726ce1ba9a5a192238c0d0cbb9
#
_cell.length_a   1.000
_cell.length_b   1.000
_cell.length_c   1.000
_cell.angle_alpha   90.00
_cell.angle_beta   90.00
_cell.angle_gamma   90.00
#
_symmetry.space_group_name_H-M   'P 1'
#
loop_
_entity.id
_entity.type
_entity.pdbx_description
1 polymer ?
#
loop_
_entity_poly.entity_id
_entity_poly.type
_entity_poly.pdbx_seq_one_letter_code
_entity_poly.pdbx_strand_id
1 'polypeptide(L)'
;SVIGISAAVGPPIGGGLTSALGWRSIFLVNVPVCAIAAVVLVRCVGKGSGSAAAALPTGRRAAPSFDLGGAAVFSLLLGGAAALALEGGRIGGAPVVVPAASVIVAAAVVFLRRELRHPDPVLDPRLFRLRSFAAAAGGVSFGNMALYTVLLATPLLFERTTDWSDGRIGLALAVLSAPTALLSPLGGTLADRLGRRFPATVGQAIVVVGLVPLAAWPAAPPWVVLVLLAVAGVGGGLAGAAQQAAAVESVPPQQAGVASGIFSTSRYVGGIAGAVALAGLLDGRQGTGGFSALFAVTAVAALAATVAGACLPAHLPAAPGEDGKSDRR
;
A
#
# COMPACT_ATOMS: atom_id res chain seq x y z
N SER A 1 4.43 -3.16 -13.20
CA SER A 1 5.68 -2.38 -13.35
C SER A 1 5.45 -0.87 -13.44
N VAL A 2 4.35 -0.37 -14.01
CA VAL A 2 4.07 1.09 -14.13
C VAL A 2 4.00 1.78 -12.77
N ILE A 3 3.32 1.18 -11.79
CA ILE A 3 3.22 1.73 -10.42
C ILE A 3 4.61 1.87 -9.78
N GLY A 4 5.48 0.89 -9.97
CA GLY A 4 6.84 0.92 -9.45
C GLY A 4 7.68 2.05 -10.07
N ILE A 5 7.62 2.20 -11.38
CA ILE A 5 8.33 3.28 -12.10
C ILE A 5 7.83 4.65 -11.61
N SER A 6 6.52 4.85 -11.50
CA SER A 6 5.95 6.09 -11.01
C SER A 6 6.37 6.40 -9.56
N ALA A 7 6.43 5.39 -8.71
CA ALA A 7 6.88 5.54 -7.32
C ALA A 7 8.39 5.87 -7.22
N ALA A 8 9.21 5.35 -8.13
CA ALA A 8 10.65 5.63 -8.16
C ALA A 8 10.97 7.03 -8.69
N VAL A 9 10.23 7.47 -9.71
CA VAL A 9 10.47 8.76 -10.39
C VAL A 9 9.79 9.91 -9.65
N GLY A 10 8.72 9.64 -8.90
CA GLY A 10 7.94 10.64 -8.17
C GLY A 10 8.77 11.53 -7.23
N PRO A 11 9.49 10.98 -6.24
CA PRO A 11 10.24 11.78 -5.28
C PRO A 11 11.34 12.66 -5.89
N PRO A 12 12.20 12.19 -6.83
CA PRO A 12 13.18 13.06 -7.49
C PRO A 12 12.56 14.19 -8.29
N ILE A 13 11.48 13.89 -9.06
CA ILE A 13 10.77 14.93 -9.82
C ILE A 13 10.09 15.91 -8.85
N GLY A 14 9.42 15.40 -7.80
CA GLY A 14 8.79 16.23 -6.79
C GLY A 14 9.77 17.16 -6.08
N GLY A 15 10.92 16.66 -5.64
CA GLY A 15 11.97 17.44 -5.03
C GLY A 15 12.55 18.49 -5.98
N GLY A 16 12.82 18.11 -7.24
CA GLY A 16 13.32 19.04 -8.26
C GLY A 16 12.32 20.15 -8.61
N LEU A 17 11.03 19.81 -8.76
CA LEU A 17 9.97 20.78 -9.03
C LEU A 17 9.75 21.71 -7.84
N THR A 18 9.79 21.19 -6.61
CA THR A 18 9.63 22.02 -5.40
C THR A 18 10.75 23.01 -5.25
N SER A 19 12.01 22.59 -5.47
CA SER A 19 13.17 23.47 -5.38
C SER A 19 13.23 24.53 -6.47
N ALA A 20 12.78 24.22 -7.71
CA ALA A 20 12.87 25.11 -8.86
C ALA A 20 11.65 26.06 -8.99
N LEU A 21 10.44 25.55 -8.75
CA LEU A 21 9.17 26.23 -9.06
C LEU A 21 8.20 26.33 -7.85
N GLY A 22 8.63 25.83 -6.69
CA GLY A 22 7.81 25.78 -5.48
C GLY A 22 6.81 24.61 -5.46
N TRP A 23 6.28 24.30 -4.28
CA TRP A 23 5.43 23.10 -4.04
C TRP A 23 4.16 23.02 -4.90
N ARG A 24 3.63 24.18 -5.37
CA ARG A 24 2.43 24.20 -6.23
C ARG A 24 2.64 23.53 -7.60
N SER A 25 3.88 23.52 -8.09
CA SER A 25 4.25 22.91 -9.38
C SER A 25 4.00 21.39 -9.41
N ILE A 26 4.05 20.72 -8.26
CA ILE A 26 3.76 19.29 -8.13
C ILE A 26 2.32 18.98 -8.56
N PHE A 27 1.37 19.87 -8.20
CA PHE A 27 -0.03 19.68 -8.60
C PHE A 27 -0.25 20.06 -10.07
N LEU A 28 0.41 21.12 -10.56
CA LEU A 28 0.27 21.57 -11.95
C LEU A 28 0.79 20.53 -12.95
N VAL A 29 1.82 19.77 -12.62
CA VAL A 29 2.37 18.74 -13.52
C VAL A 29 1.39 17.58 -13.73
N ASN A 30 0.49 17.33 -12.78
CA ASN A 30 -0.53 16.30 -12.95
C ASN A 30 -1.57 16.66 -14.04
N VAL A 31 -1.82 17.94 -14.29
CA VAL A 31 -2.81 18.36 -15.30
C VAL A 31 -2.45 17.88 -16.71
N PRO A 32 -1.23 18.15 -17.27
CA PRO A 32 -0.87 17.64 -18.58
C PRO A 32 -0.75 16.10 -18.60
N VAL A 33 -0.27 15.47 -17.53
CA VAL A 33 -0.18 14.01 -17.45
C VAL A 33 -1.57 13.37 -17.53
N CYS A 34 -2.54 13.87 -16.74
CA CYS A 34 -3.93 13.40 -16.80
C CYS A 34 -4.59 13.68 -18.14
N ALA A 35 -4.33 14.85 -18.76
CA ALA A 35 -4.86 15.19 -20.08
C ALA A 35 -4.33 14.23 -21.17
N ILE A 36 -3.02 13.94 -21.16
CA ILE A 36 -2.41 12.97 -22.10
C ILE A 36 -3.02 11.58 -21.86
N ALA A 37 -3.10 11.13 -20.61
CA ALA A 37 -3.70 9.83 -20.27
C ALA A 37 -5.15 9.73 -20.74
N ALA A 38 -5.96 10.77 -20.56
CA ALA A 38 -7.34 10.83 -21.03
C ALA A 38 -7.44 10.74 -22.56
N VAL A 39 -6.60 11.51 -23.27
CA VAL A 39 -6.56 11.47 -24.75
C VAL A 39 -6.15 10.08 -25.27
N VAL A 40 -5.12 9.47 -24.67
CA VAL A 40 -4.68 8.12 -25.04
C VAL A 40 -5.80 7.11 -24.77
N LEU A 41 -6.45 7.17 -23.62
CA LEU A 41 -7.55 6.27 -23.26
C LEU A 41 -8.70 6.39 -24.27
N VAL A 42 -9.15 7.60 -24.58
CA VAL A 42 -10.24 7.82 -25.54
C VAL A 42 -9.87 7.31 -26.93
N ARG A 43 -8.62 7.50 -27.38
CA ARG A 43 -8.17 7.02 -28.68
C ARG A 43 -7.98 5.50 -28.76
N CYS A 44 -7.51 4.87 -27.69
CA CYS A 44 -7.26 3.44 -27.65
C CYS A 44 -8.53 2.63 -27.38
N VAL A 45 -9.40 3.08 -26.47
CA VAL A 45 -10.63 2.37 -26.09
C VAL A 45 -11.73 2.58 -27.15
N GLY A 46 -11.80 3.75 -27.80
CA GLY A 46 -12.82 4.06 -28.81
C GLY A 46 -12.80 3.19 -30.08
N LYS A 47 -11.72 2.43 -30.33
CA LYS A 47 -11.58 1.57 -31.52
C LYS A 47 -11.72 0.06 -31.27
N GLY A 48 -11.80 -0.38 -30.03
CA GLY A 48 -11.77 -1.82 -29.66
C GLY A 48 -12.97 -2.34 -28.86
N SER A 49 -13.86 -1.48 -28.39
CA SER A 49 -14.90 -1.86 -27.44
C SER A 49 -16.11 -2.62 -28.05
N GLY A 50 -16.21 -2.76 -29.36
CA GLY A 50 -17.31 -3.48 -30.00
C GLY A 50 -17.30 -5.01 -29.81
N SER A 51 -16.10 -5.60 -29.62
CA SER A 51 -15.96 -7.07 -29.58
C SER A 51 -15.92 -7.66 -28.17
N ALA A 52 -15.40 -6.92 -27.18
CA ALA A 52 -15.34 -7.41 -25.79
C ALA A 52 -16.67 -7.25 -25.04
N ALA A 53 -17.48 -6.26 -25.41
CA ALA A 53 -18.82 -6.06 -24.86
C ALA A 53 -19.84 -7.09 -25.38
N ALA A 54 -19.62 -7.68 -26.57
CA ALA A 54 -20.48 -8.70 -27.15
C ALA A 54 -20.28 -10.10 -26.55
N ALA A 55 -19.23 -10.34 -25.77
CA ALA A 55 -18.92 -11.63 -25.14
C ALA A 55 -19.48 -11.78 -23.71
N LEU A 56 -20.15 -10.77 -23.17
CA LEU A 56 -20.85 -10.91 -21.90
C LEU A 56 -22.17 -11.64 -22.15
N PRO A 57 -22.47 -12.72 -21.38
CA PRO A 57 -23.77 -13.42 -21.49
C PRO A 57 -24.88 -12.41 -21.30
N THR A 58 -25.81 -12.34 -22.25
CA THR A 58 -27.00 -11.46 -22.25
C THR A 58 -28.06 -11.88 -21.23
N GLY A 59 -27.67 -12.37 -20.06
CA GLY A 59 -28.53 -12.46 -18.91
C GLY A 59 -28.64 -11.07 -18.28
N ARG A 60 -29.88 -10.55 -18.22
CA ARG A 60 -30.21 -9.32 -17.48
C ARG A 60 -29.73 -9.40 -16.02
N ARG A 61 -28.44 -9.25 -15.79
CA ARG A 61 -27.96 -8.79 -14.48
C ARG A 61 -28.13 -7.28 -14.48
N ALA A 62 -29.01 -6.79 -13.59
CA ALA A 62 -29.06 -5.38 -13.26
C ALA A 62 -27.62 -4.89 -13.11
N ALA A 63 -27.29 -3.73 -13.70
CA ALA A 63 -25.99 -3.12 -13.54
C ALA A 63 -25.65 -3.13 -12.05
N PRO A 64 -24.44 -3.62 -11.64
CA PRO A 64 -24.09 -3.68 -10.23
C PRO A 64 -24.32 -2.30 -9.62
N SER A 65 -25.25 -2.23 -8.68
CA SER A 65 -25.55 -0.98 -8.00
C SER A 65 -24.36 -0.62 -7.14
N PHE A 66 -23.59 0.37 -7.58
CA PHE A 66 -22.47 0.86 -6.77
C PHE A 66 -23.02 1.46 -5.48
N ASP A 67 -22.64 0.91 -4.33
CA ASP A 67 -23.09 1.38 -3.02
C ASP A 67 -22.38 2.69 -2.65
N LEU A 68 -22.89 3.80 -3.22
CA LEU A 68 -22.39 5.16 -2.90
C LEU A 68 -22.48 5.47 -1.40
N GLY A 69 -23.52 4.95 -0.72
CA GLY A 69 -23.68 5.14 0.72
C GLY A 69 -22.59 4.44 1.54
N GLY A 70 -22.30 3.19 1.21
CA GLY A 70 -21.18 2.46 1.82
C GLY A 70 -19.82 3.12 1.56
N ALA A 71 -19.57 3.54 0.32
CA ALA A 71 -18.34 4.24 -0.04
C ALA A 71 -18.16 5.57 0.71
N ALA A 72 -19.23 6.36 0.86
CA ALA A 72 -19.21 7.61 1.61
C ALA A 72 -18.92 7.37 3.10
N VAL A 73 -19.62 6.41 3.72
CA VAL A 73 -19.40 6.06 5.14
C VAL A 73 -17.98 5.55 5.35
N PHE A 74 -17.46 4.70 4.46
CA PHE A 74 -16.09 4.20 4.54
C PHE A 74 -15.05 5.32 4.43
N SER A 75 -15.26 6.27 3.50
CA SER A 75 -14.38 7.44 3.34
C SER A 75 -14.39 8.33 4.59
N LEU A 76 -15.56 8.55 5.18
CA LEU A 76 -15.71 9.33 6.41
C LEU A 76 -15.06 8.62 7.61
N LEU A 77 -15.15 7.30 7.70
CA LEU A 77 -14.50 6.52 8.75
C LEU A 77 -12.98 6.61 8.64
N LEU A 78 -12.42 6.42 7.45
CA LEU A 78 -10.97 6.52 7.24
C LEU A 78 -10.46 7.94 7.46
N GLY A 79 -11.15 8.93 6.89
CA GLY A 79 -10.79 10.34 7.05
C GLY A 79 -10.93 10.81 8.51
N GLY A 80 -12.00 10.43 9.18
CA GLY A 80 -12.22 10.74 10.59
C GLY A 80 -11.20 10.07 11.52
N ALA A 81 -10.87 8.81 11.27
CA ALA A 81 -9.83 8.10 12.03
C ALA A 81 -8.45 8.76 11.84
N ALA A 82 -8.10 9.10 10.60
CA ALA A 82 -6.85 9.77 10.29
C ALA A 82 -6.79 11.18 10.93
N ALA A 83 -7.85 11.98 10.79
CA ALA A 83 -7.92 13.31 11.39
C ALA A 83 -7.82 13.26 12.92
N LEU A 84 -8.53 12.33 13.57
CA LEU A 84 -8.46 12.16 15.02
C LEU A 84 -7.06 11.75 15.47
N ALA A 85 -6.42 10.88 14.74
CA ALA A 85 -5.09 10.40 15.08
C ALA A 85 -4.00 11.47 14.85
N LEU A 86 -4.16 12.35 13.83
CA LEU A 86 -3.21 13.42 13.54
C LEU A 86 -3.41 14.65 14.42
N GLU A 87 -4.66 15.03 14.70
CA GLU A 87 -5.00 16.29 15.35
C GLU A 87 -5.56 16.13 16.77
N GLY A 88 -5.88 14.90 17.20
CA GLY A 88 -6.57 14.65 18.47
C GLY A 88 -5.81 15.20 19.70
N GLY A 89 -4.48 15.13 19.70
CA GLY A 89 -3.64 15.70 20.74
C GLY A 89 -3.71 17.23 20.83
N ARG A 90 -3.95 17.90 19.70
CA ARG A 90 -4.06 19.36 19.58
C ARG A 90 -5.45 19.88 19.91
N ILE A 91 -6.50 19.10 19.60
CA ILE A 91 -7.91 19.54 19.70
C ILE A 91 -8.43 19.49 21.14
N GLY A 92 -7.85 18.74 22.03
CA GLY A 92 -8.33 18.67 23.42
C GLY A 92 -7.84 17.48 24.26
N GLY A 93 -6.87 16.76 23.77
CA GLY A 93 -6.29 15.62 24.49
C GLY A 93 -7.28 14.48 24.77
N ALA A 94 -7.03 13.69 25.81
CA ALA A 94 -7.80 12.49 26.14
C ALA A 94 -9.33 12.69 26.25
N PRO A 95 -9.86 13.79 26.85
CA PRO A 95 -11.30 13.96 27.01
C PRO A 95 -12.05 14.15 25.66
N VAL A 96 -11.39 14.56 24.60
CA VAL A 96 -11.97 14.67 23.25
C VAL A 96 -11.64 13.44 22.41
N VAL A 97 -10.41 12.96 22.50
CA VAL A 97 -9.92 11.83 21.70
C VAL A 97 -10.65 10.54 22.01
N VAL A 98 -10.89 10.24 23.30
CA VAL A 98 -11.54 8.98 23.72
C VAL A 98 -13.00 8.88 23.22
N PRO A 99 -13.86 9.90 23.43
CA PRO A 99 -15.22 9.85 22.87
C PRO A 99 -15.25 9.81 21.35
N ALA A 100 -14.41 10.59 20.67
CA ALA A 100 -14.35 10.59 19.22
C ALA A 100 -13.87 9.24 18.65
N ALA A 101 -12.87 8.63 19.26
CA ALA A 101 -12.42 7.27 18.91
C ALA A 101 -13.55 6.24 19.11
N SER A 102 -14.30 6.35 20.21
CA SER A 102 -15.43 5.47 20.50
C SER A 102 -16.53 5.58 19.45
N VAL A 103 -16.83 6.81 18.99
CA VAL A 103 -17.79 7.06 17.89
C VAL A 103 -17.30 6.44 16.59
N ILE A 104 -16.02 6.60 16.24
CA ILE A 104 -15.42 6.03 15.04
C ILE A 104 -15.48 4.49 15.09
N VAL A 105 -15.14 3.89 16.21
CA VAL A 105 -15.22 2.43 16.40
C VAL A 105 -16.66 1.93 16.30
N ALA A 106 -17.62 2.61 16.94
CA ALA A 106 -19.04 2.26 16.83
C ALA A 106 -19.53 2.37 15.38
N ALA A 107 -19.18 3.44 14.67
CA ALA A 107 -19.52 3.63 13.27
C ALA A 107 -18.87 2.56 12.37
N ALA A 108 -17.63 2.16 12.65
CA ALA A 108 -16.94 1.07 11.95
C ALA A 108 -17.66 -0.28 12.16
N VAL A 109 -18.11 -0.57 13.38
CA VAL A 109 -18.90 -1.78 13.68
C VAL A 109 -20.25 -1.77 12.95
N VAL A 110 -20.94 -0.63 12.93
CA VAL A 110 -22.21 -0.47 12.19
C VAL A 110 -21.97 -0.64 10.69
N PHE A 111 -20.93 -0.01 10.14
CA PHE A 111 -20.53 -0.16 8.75
C PHE A 111 -20.25 -1.62 8.41
N LEU A 112 -19.43 -2.31 9.21
CA LEU A 112 -19.10 -3.71 8.99
C LEU A 112 -20.35 -4.63 9.02
N ARG A 113 -21.27 -4.39 9.97
CA ARG A 113 -22.54 -5.11 10.04
C ARG A 113 -23.43 -4.85 8.82
N ARG A 114 -23.42 -3.62 8.30
CA ARG A 114 -24.15 -3.24 7.09
C ARG A 114 -23.55 -3.95 5.86
N GLU A 115 -22.22 -3.93 5.68
CA GLU A 115 -21.52 -4.59 4.59
C GLU A 115 -21.77 -6.11 4.58
N LEU A 116 -21.79 -6.75 5.75
CA LEU A 116 -22.09 -8.17 5.87
C LEU A 116 -23.53 -8.54 5.43
N ARG A 117 -24.46 -7.57 5.42
CA ARG A 117 -25.87 -7.77 5.04
C ARG A 117 -26.20 -7.24 3.65
N HIS A 118 -25.33 -6.40 3.07
CA HIS A 118 -25.56 -5.82 1.75
C HIS A 118 -25.31 -6.88 0.66
N PRO A 119 -26.19 -6.96 -0.39
CA PRO A 119 -26.01 -7.92 -1.49
C PRO A 119 -24.77 -7.61 -2.34
N ASP A 120 -24.46 -6.32 -2.56
CA ASP A 120 -23.30 -5.84 -3.31
C ASP A 120 -22.44 -4.91 -2.42
N PRO A 121 -21.65 -5.45 -1.46
CA PRO A 121 -20.88 -4.64 -0.54
C PRO A 121 -19.70 -3.94 -1.23
N VAL A 122 -19.37 -2.71 -0.81
CA VAL A 122 -18.17 -1.98 -1.26
C VAL A 122 -16.91 -2.69 -0.79
N LEU A 123 -16.95 -3.16 0.44
CA LEU A 123 -15.87 -3.92 1.07
C LEU A 123 -16.48 -5.24 1.57
N ASP A 124 -16.24 -6.35 0.85
CA ASP A 124 -16.75 -7.64 1.29
C ASP A 124 -15.87 -8.23 2.41
N PRO A 125 -16.32 -8.16 3.69
CA PRO A 125 -15.53 -8.66 4.81
C PRO A 125 -15.38 -10.18 4.78
N ARG A 126 -16.22 -10.88 4.01
CA ARG A 126 -16.18 -12.34 3.88
C ARG A 126 -14.92 -12.81 3.20
N LEU A 127 -14.29 -11.97 2.35
CA LEU A 127 -13.01 -12.29 1.72
C LEU A 127 -11.88 -12.49 2.74
N PHE A 128 -11.92 -11.82 3.88
CA PHE A 128 -10.94 -12.01 4.96
C PHE A 128 -11.09 -13.38 5.68
N ARG A 129 -12.15 -14.14 5.43
CA ARG A 129 -12.27 -15.52 5.89
C ARG A 129 -11.42 -16.47 5.05
N LEU A 130 -11.05 -16.08 3.84
CA LEU A 130 -10.11 -16.82 3.01
C LEU A 130 -8.68 -16.54 3.53
N ARG A 131 -8.03 -17.57 4.05
CA ARG A 131 -6.69 -17.44 4.66
C ARG A 131 -5.67 -16.79 3.72
N SER A 132 -5.71 -17.14 2.43
CA SER A 132 -4.82 -16.58 1.42
C SER A 132 -5.07 -15.08 1.23
N PHE A 133 -6.34 -14.65 1.12
CA PHE A 133 -6.70 -13.25 0.98
C PHE A 133 -6.33 -12.44 2.22
N ALA A 134 -6.67 -12.94 3.42
CA ALA A 134 -6.36 -12.27 4.68
C ALA A 134 -4.85 -12.11 4.88
N ALA A 135 -4.06 -13.14 4.55
CA ALA A 135 -2.61 -13.10 4.60
C ALA A 135 -2.04 -12.08 3.61
N ALA A 136 -2.54 -12.04 2.36
CA ALA A 136 -2.11 -11.07 1.36
C ALA A 136 -2.47 -9.64 1.75
N ALA A 137 -3.73 -9.40 2.17
CA ALA A 137 -4.22 -8.09 2.58
C ALA A 137 -3.53 -7.58 3.87
N GLY A 138 -3.32 -8.46 4.86
CA GLY A 138 -2.55 -8.14 6.06
C GLY A 138 -1.08 -7.86 5.75
N GLY A 139 -0.47 -8.68 4.90
CA GLY A 139 0.92 -8.50 4.46
C GLY A 139 1.14 -7.16 3.77
N VAL A 140 0.25 -6.77 2.84
CA VAL A 140 0.34 -5.46 2.17
C VAL A 140 0.07 -4.30 3.13
N SER A 141 -0.86 -4.45 4.07
CA SER A 141 -1.18 -3.39 5.03
C SER A 141 0.02 -3.10 5.95
N PHE A 142 0.56 -4.11 6.60
CA PHE A 142 1.72 -3.97 7.47
C PHE A 142 2.99 -3.59 6.71
N GLY A 143 3.22 -4.16 5.52
CA GLY A 143 4.36 -3.81 4.68
C GLY A 143 4.30 -2.34 4.22
N ASN A 144 3.13 -1.84 3.84
CA ASN A 144 2.96 -0.43 3.49
C ASN A 144 3.03 0.48 4.73
N MET A 145 2.51 0.06 5.89
CA MET A 145 2.74 0.80 7.13
C MET A 145 4.24 1.03 7.34
N ALA A 146 5.06 -0.01 7.20
CA ALA A 146 6.50 0.11 7.36
C ALA A 146 7.13 1.03 6.30
N LEU A 147 6.90 0.76 5.01
CA LEU A 147 7.54 1.50 3.92
C LEU A 147 7.08 2.96 3.83
N TYR A 148 5.77 3.24 4.01
CA TYR A 148 5.25 4.62 3.99
C TYR A 148 5.73 5.43 5.20
N THR A 149 5.81 4.80 6.39
CA THR A 149 6.40 5.48 7.55
C THR A 149 7.84 5.88 7.29
N VAL A 150 8.64 4.99 6.74
CA VAL A 150 10.04 5.27 6.39
C VAL A 150 10.14 6.34 5.32
N LEU A 151 9.28 6.28 4.28
CA LEU A 151 9.23 7.29 3.23
C LEU A 151 8.96 8.70 3.78
N LEU A 152 8.05 8.81 4.75
CA LEU A 152 7.70 10.08 5.40
C LEU A 152 8.73 10.50 6.47
N ALA A 153 9.32 9.54 7.18
CA ALA A 153 10.29 9.81 8.24
C ALA A 153 11.67 10.24 7.71
N THR A 154 12.06 9.71 6.54
CA THR A 154 13.39 9.95 5.98
C THR A 154 13.70 11.42 5.72
N PRO A 155 12.81 12.23 5.10
CA PRO A 155 13.04 13.68 4.96
C PRO A 155 13.25 14.35 6.30
N LEU A 156 12.37 14.10 7.27
CA LEU A 156 12.42 14.68 8.60
C LEU A 156 13.71 14.28 9.36
N LEU A 157 14.18 13.06 9.16
CA LEU A 157 15.45 12.59 9.73
C LEU A 157 16.61 13.37 9.14
N PHE A 158 16.70 13.50 7.81
CA PHE A 158 17.80 14.20 7.14
C PHE A 158 17.75 15.71 7.38
N GLU A 159 16.58 16.35 7.42
CA GLU A 159 16.43 17.75 7.84
C GLU A 159 16.95 18.02 9.25
N ARG A 160 16.80 17.07 10.18
CA ARG A 160 17.28 17.21 11.56
C ARG A 160 18.74 16.83 11.77
N THR A 161 19.33 16.02 10.89
CA THR A 161 20.67 15.42 11.08
C THR A 161 21.69 15.87 10.07
N THR A 162 21.26 16.56 9.00
CA THR A 162 22.15 16.99 7.91
C THR A 162 21.74 18.36 7.37
N ASP A 163 22.68 19.07 6.76
CA ASP A 163 22.40 20.32 6.03
C ASP A 163 22.11 20.05 4.54
N TRP A 164 21.35 18.98 4.24
CA TRP A 164 21.04 18.62 2.86
C TRP A 164 19.93 19.49 2.29
N SER A 165 20.07 19.87 1.03
CA SER A 165 19.00 20.54 0.28
C SER A 165 17.85 19.55 -0.02
N ASP A 166 16.65 20.10 -0.23
CA ASP A 166 15.44 19.31 -0.60
C ASP A 166 15.68 18.39 -1.78
N GLY A 167 16.49 18.84 -2.76
CA GLY A 167 16.85 18.03 -3.92
C GLY A 167 17.69 16.78 -3.53
N ARG A 168 18.62 16.90 -2.57
CA ARG A 168 19.39 15.75 -2.07
C ARG A 168 18.51 14.80 -1.26
N ILE A 169 17.60 15.33 -0.47
CA ILE A 169 16.62 14.53 0.29
C ILE A 169 15.71 13.79 -0.68
N GLY A 170 15.25 14.44 -1.76
CA GLY A 170 14.47 13.79 -2.81
C GLY A 170 15.22 12.64 -3.49
N LEU A 171 16.53 12.79 -3.75
CA LEU A 171 17.38 11.71 -4.26
C LEU A 171 17.55 10.57 -3.24
N ALA A 172 17.66 10.88 -1.95
CA ALA A 172 17.68 9.87 -0.90
C ALA A 172 16.40 9.01 -0.89
N LEU A 173 15.24 9.60 -1.12
CA LEU A 173 13.97 8.85 -1.27
C LEU A 173 13.94 7.97 -2.51
N ALA A 174 14.62 8.37 -3.58
CA ALA A 174 14.78 7.53 -4.77
C ALA A 174 15.57 6.25 -4.47
N VAL A 175 16.49 6.27 -3.52
CA VAL A 175 17.25 5.09 -3.09
C VAL A 175 16.34 3.99 -2.50
N LEU A 176 15.24 4.36 -1.84
CA LEU A 176 14.20 3.42 -1.40
C LEU A 176 13.30 2.97 -2.56
N SER A 177 12.89 3.92 -3.40
CA SER A 177 11.84 3.69 -4.39
C SER A 177 12.36 3.01 -5.67
N ALA A 178 13.59 3.31 -6.11
CA ALA A 178 14.14 2.75 -7.34
C ALA A 178 14.36 1.23 -7.27
N PRO A 179 14.96 0.64 -6.21
CA PRO A 179 15.05 -0.80 -6.08
C PRO A 179 13.67 -1.47 -6.03
N THR A 180 12.69 -0.84 -5.37
CA THR A 180 11.31 -1.34 -5.33
C THR A 180 10.72 -1.46 -6.75
N ALA A 181 10.91 -0.43 -7.56
CA ALA A 181 10.44 -0.43 -8.94
C ALA A 181 11.14 -1.46 -9.82
N LEU A 182 12.49 -1.47 -9.76
CA LEU A 182 13.33 -2.31 -10.61
C LEU A 182 13.16 -3.80 -10.31
N LEU A 183 12.93 -4.17 -9.04
CA LEU A 183 12.79 -5.56 -8.61
C LEU A 183 11.36 -6.07 -8.58
N SER A 184 10.36 -5.21 -8.73
CA SER A 184 8.95 -5.62 -8.79
C SER A 184 8.65 -6.64 -9.92
N PRO A 185 9.19 -6.52 -11.16
CA PRO A 185 9.02 -7.56 -12.19
C PRO A 185 9.68 -8.88 -11.80
N LEU A 186 10.85 -8.82 -11.14
CA LEU A 186 11.52 -10.03 -10.64
C LEU A 186 10.68 -10.71 -9.54
N GLY A 187 10.10 -9.92 -8.63
CA GLY A 187 9.16 -10.42 -7.62
C GLY A 187 7.96 -11.15 -8.23
N GLY A 188 7.41 -10.62 -9.33
CA GLY A 188 6.35 -11.27 -10.10
C GLY A 188 6.81 -12.59 -10.72
N THR A 189 7.95 -12.59 -11.43
CA THR A 189 8.48 -13.84 -12.06
C THR A 189 8.86 -14.91 -11.05
N LEU A 190 9.40 -14.52 -9.89
CA LEU A 190 9.67 -15.45 -8.79
C LEU A 190 8.38 -16.02 -8.21
N ALA A 191 7.35 -15.17 -8.09
CA ALA A 191 6.04 -15.60 -7.63
C ALA A 191 5.41 -16.63 -8.59
N ASP A 192 5.58 -16.47 -9.90
CA ASP A 192 5.07 -17.41 -10.90
C ASP A 192 5.85 -18.75 -10.91
N ARG A 193 7.17 -18.71 -10.64
CA ARG A 193 8.02 -19.91 -10.66
C ARG A 193 8.08 -20.67 -9.34
N LEU A 194 8.15 -19.95 -8.22
CA LEU A 194 8.40 -20.53 -6.87
C LEU A 194 7.14 -20.49 -5.97
N GLY A 195 6.02 -20.00 -6.51
CA GLY A 195 4.81 -19.76 -5.74
C GLY A 195 4.82 -18.41 -5.00
N ARG A 196 3.65 -17.97 -4.57
CA ARG A 196 3.42 -16.61 -4.01
C ARG A 196 4.06 -16.42 -2.62
N ARG A 197 4.14 -17.51 -1.84
CA ARG A 197 4.68 -17.51 -0.47
C ARG A 197 6.14 -17.08 -0.40
N PHE A 198 7.00 -17.64 -1.27
CA PHE A 198 8.44 -17.42 -1.21
C PHE A 198 8.82 -15.93 -1.38
N PRO A 199 8.51 -15.24 -2.49
CA PRO A 199 8.90 -13.86 -2.66
C PRO A 199 8.18 -12.90 -1.70
N ALA A 200 6.94 -13.21 -1.27
CA ALA A 200 6.24 -12.42 -0.26
C ALA A 200 6.96 -12.48 1.09
N THR A 201 7.38 -13.67 1.54
CA THR A 201 8.05 -13.85 2.84
C THR A 201 9.46 -13.30 2.82
N VAL A 202 10.26 -13.71 1.81
CA VAL A 202 11.67 -13.29 1.70
C VAL A 202 11.77 -11.79 1.47
N GLY A 203 10.92 -11.23 0.60
CA GLY A 203 10.89 -9.78 0.38
C GLY A 203 10.60 -9.00 1.66
N GLN A 204 9.59 -9.39 2.43
CA GLN A 204 9.30 -8.73 3.71
C GLN A 204 10.38 -8.95 4.76
N ALA A 205 11.03 -10.11 4.80
CA ALA A 205 12.18 -10.35 5.67
C ALA A 205 13.37 -9.42 5.31
N ILE A 206 13.61 -9.16 4.04
CA ILE A 206 14.61 -8.18 3.59
C ILE A 206 14.24 -6.77 4.06
N VAL A 207 12.95 -6.39 4.02
CA VAL A 207 12.49 -5.11 4.61
C VAL A 207 12.85 -5.04 6.10
N VAL A 208 12.63 -6.10 6.87
CA VAL A 208 13.01 -6.17 8.30
C VAL A 208 14.51 -5.92 8.47
N VAL A 209 15.36 -6.59 7.65
CA VAL A 209 16.82 -6.41 7.69
C VAL A 209 17.22 -4.95 7.42
N GLY A 210 16.51 -4.25 6.52
CA GLY A 210 16.74 -2.83 6.27
C GLY A 210 16.31 -1.92 7.42
N LEU A 211 15.24 -2.27 8.15
CA LEU A 211 14.63 -1.37 9.14
C LEU A 211 15.10 -1.57 10.58
N VAL A 212 15.45 -2.80 10.98
CA VAL A 212 15.91 -3.10 12.35
C VAL A 212 17.15 -2.32 12.75
N PRO A 213 18.21 -2.20 11.91
CA PRO A 213 19.37 -1.41 12.26
C PRO A 213 19.06 0.09 12.42
N LEU A 214 18.09 0.63 11.65
CA LEU A 214 17.65 2.04 11.80
C LEU A 214 16.97 2.29 13.16
N ALA A 215 16.27 1.30 13.70
CA ALA A 215 15.68 1.39 15.03
C ALA A 215 16.75 1.43 16.13
N ALA A 216 17.82 0.64 15.98
CA ALA A 216 18.92 0.58 16.94
C ALA A 216 19.86 1.79 16.82
N TRP A 217 20.01 2.34 15.62
CA TRP A 217 20.96 3.44 15.35
C TRP A 217 20.36 4.51 14.42
N PRO A 218 19.37 5.31 14.91
CA PRO A 218 18.70 6.33 14.10
C PRO A 218 19.62 7.50 13.69
N ALA A 219 20.71 7.73 14.42
CA ALA A 219 21.74 8.71 14.11
C ALA A 219 22.91 8.13 13.29
N ALA A 220 22.67 7.06 12.53
CA ALA A 220 23.66 6.47 11.64
C ALA A 220 24.14 7.49 10.58
N PRO A 221 25.37 7.38 10.10
CA PRO A 221 25.84 8.21 8.98
C PRO A 221 24.89 8.11 7.78
N PRO A 222 24.68 9.22 7.02
CA PRO A 222 23.72 9.25 5.93
C PRO A 222 23.87 8.11 4.90
N TRP A 223 25.12 7.71 4.59
CA TRP A 223 25.37 6.61 3.66
C TRP A 223 24.88 5.26 4.18
N VAL A 224 24.95 5.02 5.51
CA VAL A 224 24.39 3.80 6.14
C VAL A 224 22.87 3.80 6.01
N VAL A 225 22.22 4.94 6.32
CA VAL A 225 20.77 5.09 6.14
C VAL A 225 20.36 4.79 4.71
N LEU A 226 21.09 5.35 3.71
CA LEU A 226 20.81 5.10 2.29
C LEU A 226 20.95 3.62 1.92
N VAL A 227 21.99 2.92 2.39
CA VAL A 227 22.14 1.47 2.13
C VAL A 227 20.98 0.68 2.73
N LEU A 228 20.57 0.99 3.96
CA LEU A 228 19.47 0.30 4.63
C LEU A 228 18.12 0.58 3.94
N LEU A 229 17.93 1.82 3.44
CA LEU A 229 16.75 2.16 2.61
C LEU A 229 16.75 1.39 1.29
N ALA A 230 17.90 1.25 0.62
CA ALA A 230 18.02 0.45 -0.60
C ALA A 230 17.65 -1.01 -0.34
N VAL A 231 18.15 -1.60 0.76
CA VAL A 231 17.83 -2.97 1.17
C VAL A 231 16.31 -3.11 1.41
N ALA A 232 15.70 -2.17 2.13
CA ALA A 232 14.24 -2.18 2.34
C ALA A 232 13.47 -2.06 1.02
N GLY A 233 13.95 -1.23 0.08
CA GLY A 233 13.38 -1.09 -1.25
C GLY A 233 13.43 -2.39 -2.08
N VAL A 234 14.55 -3.10 -2.04
CA VAL A 234 14.70 -4.44 -2.65
C VAL A 234 13.62 -5.39 -2.13
N GLY A 235 13.45 -5.45 -0.81
CA GLY A 235 12.45 -6.30 -0.18
C GLY A 235 11.02 -5.95 -0.58
N GLY A 236 10.68 -4.66 -0.59
CA GLY A 236 9.37 -4.17 -0.99
C GLY A 236 9.01 -4.52 -2.44
N GLY A 237 10.00 -4.42 -3.36
CA GLY A 237 9.83 -4.79 -4.75
C GLY A 237 9.52 -6.27 -4.95
N LEU A 238 10.24 -7.15 -4.25
CA LEU A 238 10.02 -8.59 -4.33
C LEU A 238 8.67 -9.01 -3.75
N ALA A 239 8.26 -8.44 -2.62
CA ALA A 239 7.04 -8.85 -1.92
C ALA A 239 5.75 -8.35 -2.58
N GLY A 240 5.73 -7.12 -3.09
CA GLY A 240 4.50 -6.43 -3.48
C GLY A 240 3.73 -7.13 -4.58
N ALA A 241 4.41 -7.56 -5.65
CA ALA A 241 3.80 -8.26 -6.78
C ALA A 241 3.21 -9.62 -6.36
N ALA A 242 3.93 -10.37 -5.52
CA ALA A 242 3.50 -11.67 -5.03
C ALA A 242 2.26 -11.57 -4.14
N GLN A 243 2.19 -10.58 -3.25
CA GLN A 243 1.04 -10.35 -2.38
C GLN A 243 -0.20 -9.95 -3.20
N GLN A 244 -0.05 -9.09 -4.20
CA GLN A 244 -1.16 -8.68 -5.07
C GLN A 244 -1.72 -9.86 -5.87
N ALA A 245 -0.83 -10.68 -6.45
CA ALA A 245 -1.25 -11.88 -7.17
C ALA A 245 -1.98 -12.87 -6.23
N ALA A 246 -1.45 -13.12 -5.03
CA ALA A 246 -2.07 -14.00 -4.04
C ALA A 246 -3.48 -13.53 -3.65
N ALA A 247 -3.70 -12.21 -3.51
CA ALA A 247 -5.02 -11.67 -3.19
C ALA A 247 -6.03 -11.90 -4.31
N VAL A 248 -5.64 -11.62 -5.56
CA VAL A 248 -6.53 -11.74 -6.73
C VAL A 248 -6.84 -13.21 -7.03
N GLU A 249 -5.83 -14.09 -6.94
CA GLU A 249 -5.97 -15.52 -7.21
C GLU A 249 -6.72 -16.30 -6.11
N SER A 250 -6.88 -15.70 -4.93
CA SER A 250 -7.63 -16.32 -3.81
C SER A 250 -9.14 -16.33 -3.99
N VAL A 251 -9.65 -15.67 -5.03
CA VAL A 251 -11.08 -15.50 -5.31
C VAL A 251 -11.41 -15.95 -6.73
N PRO A 252 -12.69 -16.30 -7.02
CA PRO A 252 -13.14 -16.56 -8.38
C PRO A 252 -12.92 -15.35 -9.31
N PRO A 253 -12.66 -15.55 -10.61
CA PRO A 253 -12.38 -14.47 -11.57
C PRO A 253 -13.44 -13.35 -11.58
N GLN A 254 -14.70 -13.67 -11.30
CA GLN A 254 -15.81 -12.71 -11.22
C GLN A 254 -15.66 -11.72 -10.05
N GLN A 255 -14.94 -12.10 -9.00
CA GLN A 255 -14.67 -11.30 -7.80
C GLN A 255 -13.27 -10.65 -7.80
N ALA A 256 -12.45 -10.90 -8.82
CA ALA A 256 -11.08 -10.40 -8.90
C ALA A 256 -10.99 -8.87 -8.80
N GLY A 257 -11.95 -8.15 -9.38
CA GLY A 257 -12.04 -6.68 -9.28
C GLY A 257 -12.28 -6.20 -7.85
N VAL A 258 -13.22 -6.83 -7.14
CA VAL A 258 -13.54 -6.52 -5.74
C VAL A 258 -12.33 -6.84 -4.84
N ALA A 259 -11.73 -8.01 -5.02
CA ALA A 259 -10.53 -8.42 -4.28
C ALA A 259 -9.36 -7.45 -4.49
N SER A 260 -9.12 -7.00 -5.73
CA SER A 260 -8.09 -6.01 -6.05
C SER A 260 -8.37 -4.64 -5.41
N GLY A 261 -9.64 -4.23 -5.38
CA GLY A 261 -10.07 -3.00 -4.70
C GLY A 261 -9.82 -3.05 -3.19
N ILE A 262 -10.23 -4.14 -2.53
CA ILE A 262 -10.04 -4.33 -1.08
C ILE A 262 -8.54 -4.45 -0.75
N PHE A 263 -7.75 -5.15 -1.55
CA PHE A 263 -6.30 -5.23 -1.39
C PHE A 263 -5.64 -3.85 -1.49
N SER A 264 -6.07 -3.02 -2.47
CA SER A 264 -5.57 -1.64 -2.60
C SER A 264 -5.96 -0.77 -1.41
N THR A 265 -7.19 -0.92 -0.91
CA THR A 265 -7.66 -0.26 0.31
C THR A 265 -6.82 -0.66 1.53
N SER A 266 -6.53 -1.96 1.71
CA SER A 266 -5.67 -2.46 2.79
C SER A 266 -4.27 -1.82 2.74
N ARG A 267 -3.74 -1.59 1.55
CA ARG A 267 -2.49 -0.85 1.34
C ARG A 267 -2.57 0.57 1.89
N TYR A 268 -3.63 1.30 1.57
CA TYR A 268 -3.80 2.69 2.04
C TYR A 268 -4.05 2.76 3.54
N VAL A 269 -4.81 1.82 4.11
CA VAL A 269 -5.00 1.71 5.57
C VAL A 269 -3.65 1.56 6.27
N GLY A 270 -2.76 0.70 5.74
CA GLY A 270 -1.39 0.58 6.25
C GLY A 270 -0.61 1.89 6.17
N GLY A 271 -0.66 2.58 5.03
CA GLY A 271 0.00 3.88 4.86
C GLY A 271 -0.51 4.94 5.85
N ILE A 272 -1.82 5.03 6.06
CA ILE A 272 -2.43 5.94 7.06
C ILE A 272 -1.96 5.58 8.47
N ALA A 273 -1.97 4.29 8.84
CA ALA A 273 -1.48 3.85 10.14
C ALA A 273 0.00 4.25 10.36
N GLY A 274 0.81 4.18 9.29
CA GLY A 274 2.20 4.65 9.31
C GLY A 274 2.34 6.15 9.53
N ALA A 275 1.54 6.97 8.86
CA ALA A 275 1.52 8.41 9.03
C ALA A 275 1.07 8.81 10.45
N VAL A 276 0.09 8.10 11.01
CA VAL A 276 -0.37 8.26 12.40
C VAL A 276 0.74 7.93 13.39
N ALA A 277 1.44 6.81 13.19
CA ALA A 277 2.56 6.43 14.03
C ALA A 277 3.68 7.48 13.98
N LEU A 278 3.98 8.02 12.79
CA LEU A 278 4.93 9.11 12.60
C LEU A 278 4.52 10.34 13.43
N ALA A 279 3.29 10.82 13.27
CA ALA A 279 2.81 11.99 13.99
C ALA A 279 2.85 11.78 15.50
N GLY A 280 2.31 10.66 16.01
CA GLY A 280 2.25 10.40 17.44
C GLY A 280 3.61 10.18 18.12
N LEU A 281 4.61 9.66 17.39
CA LEU A 281 5.92 9.37 17.96
C LEU A 281 6.92 10.52 17.81
N LEU A 282 6.72 11.41 16.85
CA LEU A 282 7.61 12.58 16.63
C LEU A 282 7.06 13.89 17.19
N ASP A 283 5.76 13.96 17.53
CA ASP A 283 5.14 15.16 18.08
C ASP A 283 5.79 15.53 19.42
N GLY A 284 6.21 16.81 19.53
CA GLY A 284 6.84 17.36 20.73
C GLY A 284 8.23 16.79 21.10
N ARG A 285 8.76 15.81 20.35
CA ARG A 285 10.08 15.22 20.62
C ARG A 285 11.17 15.88 19.80
N GLN A 286 12.08 16.56 20.46
CA GLN A 286 13.29 17.10 19.83
C GLN A 286 14.38 16.00 19.80
N GLY A 287 15.21 15.99 18.71
CA GLY A 287 16.31 15.04 18.54
C GLY A 287 15.92 13.72 17.88
N THR A 288 16.80 12.70 18.00
CA THR A 288 16.69 11.41 17.26
C THR A 288 15.94 10.31 18.02
N GLY A 289 15.63 10.50 19.31
CA GLY A 289 14.98 9.47 20.14
C GLY A 289 13.58 9.05 19.66
N GLY A 290 12.81 9.98 19.06
CA GLY A 290 11.53 9.67 18.46
C GLY A 290 11.65 8.77 17.25
N PHE A 291 12.72 8.90 16.46
CA PHE A 291 12.97 8.07 15.28
C PHE A 291 13.29 6.61 15.65
N SER A 292 14.01 6.37 16.76
CA SER A 292 14.26 4.99 17.23
C SER A 292 12.96 4.26 17.51
N ALA A 293 12.05 4.87 18.26
CA ALA A 293 10.73 4.29 18.53
C ALA A 293 9.92 4.09 17.24
N LEU A 294 9.97 5.06 16.32
CA LEU A 294 9.28 5.00 15.04
C LEU A 294 9.81 3.84 14.18
N PHE A 295 11.13 3.72 14.02
CA PHE A 295 11.73 2.62 13.26
C PHE A 295 11.53 1.26 13.95
N ALA A 296 11.44 1.20 15.28
CA ALA A 296 11.06 -0.02 15.98
C ALA A 296 9.62 -0.46 15.64
N VAL A 297 8.66 0.48 15.65
CA VAL A 297 7.27 0.20 15.24
C VAL A 297 7.21 -0.26 13.77
N THR A 298 7.99 0.37 12.87
CA THR A 298 8.03 -0.06 11.46
C THR A 298 8.68 -1.42 11.28
N ALA A 299 9.71 -1.74 12.06
CA ALA A 299 10.33 -3.06 12.05
C ALA A 299 9.35 -4.16 12.52
N VAL A 300 8.57 -3.89 13.57
CA VAL A 300 7.51 -4.78 14.04
C VAL A 300 6.43 -4.96 12.96
N ALA A 301 6.01 -3.89 12.28
CA ALA A 301 5.07 -3.98 11.18
C ALA A 301 5.63 -4.83 10.02
N ALA A 302 6.90 -4.63 9.63
CA ALA A 302 7.57 -5.43 8.61
C ALA A 302 7.68 -6.92 9.02
N LEU A 303 7.92 -7.19 10.31
CA LEU A 303 7.91 -8.56 10.84
C LEU A 303 6.52 -9.19 10.76
N ALA A 304 5.46 -8.45 11.12
CA ALA A 304 4.09 -8.89 10.96
C ALA A 304 3.74 -9.18 9.49
N ALA A 305 4.22 -8.34 8.55
CA ALA A 305 4.09 -8.57 7.12
C ALA A 305 4.84 -9.84 6.65
N THR A 306 6.02 -10.12 7.23
CA THR A 306 6.78 -11.35 6.98
C THR A 306 6.00 -12.58 7.42
N VAL A 307 5.44 -12.56 8.63
CA VAL A 307 4.60 -13.64 9.15
C VAL A 307 3.36 -13.84 8.27
N ALA A 308 2.71 -12.76 7.86
CA ALA A 308 1.58 -12.82 6.94
C ALA A 308 1.98 -13.45 5.60
N GLY A 309 3.14 -13.07 5.03
CA GLY A 309 3.70 -13.70 3.82
C GLY A 309 3.94 -15.20 4.00
N ALA A 310 4.45 -15.62 5.15
CA ALA A 310 4.66 -17.05 5.48
C ALA A 310 3.35 -17.84 5.61
N CYS A 311 2.23 -17.18 5.92
CA CYS A 311 0.90 -17.78 5.97
C CYS A 311 0.25 -17.97 4.59
N LEU A 312 0.84 -17.43 3.51
CA LEU A 312 0.37 -17.68 2.16
C LEU A 312 0.54 -19.16 1.77
N PRO A 313 -0.38 -19.75 0.99
CA PRO A 313 -0.21 -21.09 0.48
C PRO A 313 1.02 -21.15 -0.46
N ALA A 314 1.78 -22.23 -0.37
CA ALA A 314 2.98 -22.43 -1.21
C ALA A 314 2.60 -22.57 -2.69
N HIS A 315 1.49 -23.25 -2.98
CA HIS A 315 0.90 -23.38 -4.31
C HIS A 315 -0.59 -23.11 -4.17
N LEU A 316 -1.13 -22.27 -5.05
CA LEU A 316 -2.59 -22.17 -5.16
C LEU A 316 -3.08 -23.41 -5.91
N PRO A 317 -4.21 -24.02 -5.50
CA PRO A 317 -4.83 -25.08 -6.27
C PRO A 317 -5.10 -24.56 -7.69
N ALA A 318 -4.76 -25.36 -8.71
CA ALA A 318 -5.16 -25.06 -10.08
C ALA A 318 -6.66 -24.78 -10.11
N ALA A 319 -7.06 -23.77 -10.87
CA ALA A 319 -8.47 -23.45 -10.99
C ALA A 319 -9.25 -24.70 -11.39
N PRO A 320 -10.38 -25.04 -10.73
CA PRO A 320 -11.18 -26.20 -11.09
C PRO A 320 -11.66 -26.04 -12.54
N GLY A 321 -11.04 -26.77 -13.47
CA GLY A 321 -11.39 -26.77 -14.91
C GLY A 321 -10.29 -27.14 -15.88
N GLU A 322 -9.01 -27.26 -15.48
CA GLU A 322 -7.92 -27.64 -16.40
C GLU A 322 -7.60 -29.14 -16.45
N ASP A 323 -8.09 -29.93 -15.50
CA ASP A 323 -7.78 -31.38 -15.44
C ASP A 323 -8.51 -32.21 -16.51
N GLY A 324 -9.32 -31.59 -17.38
CA GLY A 324 -10.09 -32.29 -18.41
C GLY A 324 -9.43 -32.38 -19.80
N LYS A 325 -8.24 -31.80 -20.02
CA LYS A 325 -7.64 -31.75 -21.38
C LYS A 325 -6.36 -32.55 -21.59
N SER A 326 -5.80 -33.19 -20.56
CA SER A 326 -4.55 -33.94 -20.73
C SER A 326 -4.74 -35.43 -21.11
N ASP A 327 -5.96 -35.96 -21.14
CA ASP A 327 -6.21 -37.40 -21.39
C ASP A 327 -6.78 -37.70 -22.78
N ARG A 328 -6.54 -36.84 -23.75
CA ARG A 328 -6.85 -37.10 -25.17
C ARG A 328 -5.69 -36.70 -26.08
N ARG A 329 -4.58 -37.41 -25.95
CA ARG A 329 -3.61 -37.60 -27.05
C ARG A 329 -2.98 -39.01 -26.94
#